data_a332f4999fb1794ac411a192963c690c
#
_entry.id   a332f4999fb1794ac411a192963c690c
#
_cell.length_a   1.000
_cell.length_b   1.000
_cell.length_c   1.000
_cell.angle_alpha   90.00
_cell.angle_beta   90.00
_cell.angle_gamma   90.00
#
_symmetry.space_group_name_H-M   'P 1'
#
loop_
_entity.id
_entity.type
_entity.pdbx_description
1 polymer ?
#
loop_
_entity_poly.entity_id
_entity_poly.type
_entity_poly.pdbx_seq_one_letter_code
_entity_poly.pdbx_strand_id
1 'polypeptide(L)'
;MDAEQLPLHLSSILIVDDEPDICLALEDLLRHAGYTVRSVMTGREALHEAEQTPFGAVILDLGLPDLSGFAVLRGLEELDPLLPVIVLTASAQDSHTVESLRRGAAAYITKPYNADALKIILRQAVDARKLALKMHRAEHALSASEEQFRQVVHAAPDGIVLADGDGKIVSWNTAAERLFGHTAGEILGQPLTTIMPTRYREDHQSGLERAKVTGVSPLTGRTIELYGLRKDGSEFPIEVSLSTWRFNGQIYSCGIVRDITLRRKAEAKLLQQQIEQQVLLDLIPAMVWYKDTHNRIVRANRHAAESINKPVSEVEGRSTSDLYPEEAEQYYHDDLQVIASGMPKLGIVELYQTASGEKRWVKTDKVPYRDPQGNVIGVLVFAQDITERKQAEAALQESERQYRLLMEEASDGIVVLDLDGYFRMANSKVCETFGYTREELLQLHVRDTYIPAEQALAQQCLEHIRAHKPVRFNRLLQRRDGTVIPVEISAVKMSDDRYFEIIRDLT
;
A
#
# COMPACT_ATOMS: atom_id res chain seq x y z
N MET A 1 -17.18 -27.09 45.87
CA MET A 1 -17.93 -26.45 47.01
C MET A 1 -16.87 -25.95 47.94
N ASP A 2 -16.23 -24.86 47.58
CA ASP A 2 -15.23 -24.20 48.44
C ASP A 2 -15.98 -23.40 49.50
N ALA A 3 -15.74 -23.75 50.77
CA ALA A 3 -16.17 -22.96 51.88
C ALA A 3 -15.51 -21.58 51.73
N GLU A 4 -16.29 -20.58 51.33
CA GLU A 4 -15.87 -19.17 51.32
C GLU A 4 -15.41 -18.81 52.72
N GLN A 5 -14.08 -18.80 52.90
CA GLN A 5 -13.49 -18.24 54.12
C GLN A 5 -13.96 -16.79 54.22
N LEU A 6 -14.79 -16.52 55.20
CA LEU A 6 -15.16 -15.14 55.54
C LEU A 6 -13.89 -14.31 55.68
N PRO A 7 -13.85 -13.08 55.17
CA PRO A 7 -12.78 -12.15 55.49
C PRO A 7 -12.67 -12.09 57.00
N LEU A 8 -11.49 -12.33 57.57
CA LEU A 8 -11.22 -12.43 59.00
C LEU A 8 -11.83 -11.29 59.83
N HIS A 9 -12.03 -10.12 59.26
CA HIS A 9 -12.64 -8.97 59.91
C HIS A 9 -14.17 -9.07 60.14
N LEU A 10 -14.89 -9.90 59.40
CA LEU A 10 -16.34 -10.08 59.62
C LEU A 10 -16.67 -10.92 60.84
N SER A 11 -15.73 -11.69 61.34
CA SER A 11 -15.83 -12.40 62.59
C SER A 11 -15.22 -11.62 63.78
N SER A 12 -14.72 -10.41 63.56
CA SER A 12 -14.15 -9.55 64.56
C SER A 12 -15.22 -8.60 65.14
N ILE A 13 -15.43 -8.64 66.46
CA ILE A 13 -16.43 -7.84 67.16
C ILE A 13 -15.74 -6.87 68.10
N LEU A 14 -16.11 -5.61 68.06
CA LEU A 14 -15.67 -4.59 69.01
C LEU A 14 -16.73 -4.45 70.08
N ILE A 15 -16.32 -4.59 71.37
CA ILE A 15 -17.15 -4.31 72.50
C ILE A 15 -16.69 -2.97 73.11
N VAL A 16 -17.65 -2.10 73.43
CA VAL A 16 -17.43 -0.78 73.99
C VAL A 16 -18.32 -0.66 75.25
N ASP A 17 -17.77 -0.85 76.39
CA ASP A 17 -18.47 -0.79 77.70
C ASP A 17 -17.45 -0.37 78.81
N ASP A 18 -17.79 0.54 79.67
CA ASP A 18 -16.92 1.05 80.68
C ASP A 18 -16.83 0.12 81.91
N GLU A 19 -17.65 -0.94 81.98
CA GLU A 19 -17.63 -1.95 83.08
C GLU A 19 -16.74 -3.15 82.65
N PRO A 20 -15.55 -3.36 83.34
CA PRO A 20 -14.64 -4.44 82.99
C PRO A 20 -15.26 -5.83 83.01
N ASP A 21 -16.13 -6.06 84.04
CA ASP A 21 -16.81 -7.35 84.26
C ASP A 21 -17.78 -7.68 83.09
N ILE A 22 -18.43 -6.68 82.53
CA ILE A 22 -19.32 -6.82 81.36
C ILE A 22 -18.48 -7.13 80.10
N CYS A 23 -17.40 -6.42 79.92
CA CYS A 23 -16.48 -6.69 78.85
C CYS A 23 -15.97 -8.13 78.87
N LEU A 24 -15.48 -8.61 79.99
CA LEU A 24 -14.97 -9.97 80.08
C LEU A 24 -16.07 -11.03 79.84
N ALA A 25 -17.27 -10.81 80.37
CA ALA A 25 -18.41 -11.73 80.21
C ALA A 25 -18.82 -11.79 78.72
N LEU A 26 -18.88 -10.65 78.01
CA LEU A 26 -19.17 -10.57 76.59
C LEU A 26 -18.05 -11.18 75.72
N GLU A 27 -16.79 -10.93 76.05
CA GLU A 27 -15.67 -11.56 75.37
C GLU A 27 -15.74 -13.09 75.42
N ASP A 28 -15.93 -13.66 76.63
CA ASP A 28 -16.04 -15.11 76.81
C ASP A 28 -17.23 -15.67 76.00
N LEU A 29 -18.37 -15.02 76.05
CA LEU A 29 -19.59 -15.42 75.39
C LEU A 29 -19.40 -15.46 73.87
N LEU A 30 -18.77 -14.44 73.30
CA LEU A 30 -18.62 -14.30 71.87
C LEU A 30 -17.45 -15.12 71.35
N ARG A 31 -16.37 -15.29 72.09
CA ARG A 31 -15.27 -16.20 71.75
C ARG A 31 -15.74 -17.64 71.64
N HIS A 32 -16.58 -18.07 72.58
CA HIS A 32 -17.23 -19.38 72.55
C HIS A 32 -18.19 -19.53 71.34
N ALA A 33 -18.73 -18.41 70.84
CA ALA A 33 -19.54 -18.39 69.63
C ALA A 33 -18.72 -18.33 68.33
N GLY A 34 -17.37 -18.32 68.40
CA GLY A 34 -16.47 -18.34 67.27
C GLY A 34 -16.09 -16.95 66.69
N TYR A 35 -16.35 -15.87 67.44
CA TYR A 35 -15.94 -14.53 67.11
C TYR A 35 -14.57 -14.17 67.65
N THR A 36 -13.81 -13.36 66.93
CA THR A 36 -12.64 -12.66 67.51
C THR A 36 -13.13 -11.38 68.16
N VAL A 37 -12.78 -11.15 69.36
CA VAL A 37 -13.35 -10.05 70.18
C VAL A 37 -12.25 -9.14 70.66
N ARG A 38 -12.49 -7.84 70.54
CA ARG A 38 -11.70 -6.76 71.11
C ARG A 38 -12.61 -5.90 71.99
N SER A 39 -12.22 -5.59 73.20
CA SER A 39 -12.96 -4.70 74.08
C SER A 39 -12.18 -3.43 74.35
N VAL A 40 -12.90 -2.33 74.56
CA VAL A 40 -12.40 -1.01 74.91
C VAL A 40 -13.35 -0.38 75.90
N MET A 41 -12.82 0.46 76.77
CA MET A 41 -13.60 1.04 77.87
C MET A 41 -14.03 2.48 77.66
N THR A 42 -13.61 3.09 76.56
CA THR A 42 -13.93 4.48 76.28
C THR A 42 -14.40 4.68 74.81
N GLY A 43 -15.20 5.68 74.57
CA GLY A 43 -15.69 6.00 73.25
C GLY A 43 -14.58 6.45 72.29
N ARG A 44 -13.56 7.14 72.75
CA ARG A 44 -12.40 7.54 71.97
C ARG A 44 -11.57 6.36 71.50
N GLU A 45 -11.33 5.39 72.40
CA GLU A 45 -10.64 4.14 72.06
C GLU A 45 -11.45 3.37 71.01
N ALA A 46 -12.78 3.34 71.14
CA ALA A 46 -13.65 2.66 70.17
C ALA A 46 -13.53 3.26 68.72
N LEU A 47 -13.56 4.58 68.59
CA LEU A 47 -13.38 5.25 67.33
C LEU A 47 -11.97 5.03 66.74
N HIS A 48 -10.95 5.15 67.64
CA HIS A 48 -9.58 4.89 67.16
C HIS A 48 -9.34 3.46 66.70
N GLU A 49 -9.89 2.47 67.39
CA GLU A 49 -9.80 1.08 67.00
C GLU A 49 -10.55 0.78 65.69
N ALA A 50 -11.71 1.40 65.50
CA ALA A 50 -12.48 1.26 64.29
C ALA A 50 -11.80 1.89 63.06
N GLU A 51 -11.00 2.97 63.25
CA GLU A 51 -10.15 3.55 62.19
C GLU A 51 -9.00 2.62 61.79
N GLN A 52 -8.41 1.90 62.73
CA GLN A 52 -7.23 1.07 62.50
C GLN A 52 -7.57 -0.34 62.03
N THR A 53 -8.70 -0.86 62.48
CA THR A 53 -9.07 -2.26 62.27
C THR A 53 -10.55 -2.39 61.86
N PRO A 54 -10.87 -3.06 60.77
CA PRO A 54 -12.24 -3.30 60.38
C PRO A 54 -12.90 -4.35 61.29
N PHE A 55 -14.12 -4.08 61.75
CA PHE A 55 -14.92 -4.99 62.58
C PHE A 55 -16.15 -5.50 61.84
N GLY A 56 -16.63 -6.67 62.15
CA GLY A 56 -17.88 -7.27 61.63
C GLY A 56 -19.12 -6.64 62.25
N ALA A 57 -19.05 -6.27 63.54
CA ALA A 57 -20.07 -5.53 64.27
C ALA A 57 -19.46 -4.86 65.52
N VAL A 58 -20.17 -3.88 66.04
CA VAL A 58 -19.83 -3.23 67.34
C VAL A 58 -20.96 -3.46 68.32
N ILE A 59 -20.62 -3.80 69.53
CA ILE A 59 -21.55 -3.81 70.70
C ILE A 59 -21.16 -2.57 71.49
N LEU A 60 -22.11 -1.65 71.69
CA LEU A 60 -21.86 -0.33 72.25
C LEU A 60 -22.77 -0.06 73.46
N ASP A 61 -22.16 0.17 74.58
CA ASP A 61 -22.91 0.79 75.68
C ASP A 61 -23.05 2.30 75.52
N LEU A 62 -24.18 2.86 75.95
CA LEU A 62 -24.43 4.30 75.85
C LEU A 62 -23.84 5.10 77.03
N GLY A 63 -23.57 4.45 78.14
CA GLY A 63 -23.12 5.05 79.38
C GLY A 63 -21.62 5.24 79.51
N LEU A 64 -20.93 5.63 78.51
CA LEU A 64 -19.46 5.77 78.45
C LEU A 64 -18.99 7.02 79.23
N PRO A 65 -17.79 6.98 79.86
CA PRO A 65 -17.29 8.04 80.69
C PRO A 65 -16.74 9.27 79.96
N ASP A 66 -16.34 9.16 78.74
CA ASP A 66 -15.60 10.19 77.92
C ASP A 66 -16.42 10.84 76.83
N LEU A 67 -17.21 10.03 76.17
CA LEU A 67 -18.08 10.45 74.99
C LEU A 67 -19.49 9.90 75.20
N SER A 68 -20.49 10.62 74.75
CA SER A 68 -21.83 10.01 74.70
C SER A 68 -21.86 8.86 73.71
N GLY A 69 -22.48 7.71 74.07
CA GLY A 69 -22.60 6.57 73.21
C GLY A 69 -23.22 6.94 71.83
N PHE A 70 -24.09 7.96 71.79
CA PHE A 70 -24.61 8.50 70.48
C PHE A 70 -23.56 9.20 69.68
N ALA A 71 -22.57 9.86 70.26
CA ALA A 71 -21.47 10.45 69.57
C ALA A 71 -20.55 9.37 68.97
N VAL A 72 -20.33 8.27 69.74
CA VAL A 72 -19.57 7.11 69.21
C VAL A 72 -20.32 6.40 68.11
N LEU A 73 -21.63 6.18 68.21
CA LEU A 73 -22.47 5.59 67.19
C LEU A 73 -22.35 6.38 65.89
N ARG A 74 -22.47 7.70 65.96
CA ARG A 74 -22.35 8.56 64.78
C ARG A 74 -20.94 8.54 64.17
N GLY A 75 -19.90 8.55 64.97
CA GLY A 75 -18.54 8.46 64.52
C GLY A 75 -18.24 7.13 63.80
N LEU A 76 -18.78 6.03 64.32
CA LEU A 76 -18.67 4.71 63.69
C LEU A 76 -19.43 4.65 62.33
N GLU A 77 -20.61 5.26 62.23
CA GLU A 77 -21.40 5.36 60.96
C GLU A 77 -20.67 6.24 59.91
N GLU A 78 -20.04 7.34 60.36
CA GLU A 78 -19.23 8.19 59.45
C GLU A 78 -17.97 7.45 58.95
N LEU A 79 -17.36 6.59 59.78
CA LEU A 79 -16.20 5.77 59.39
C LEU A 79 -16.56 4.63 58.44
N ASP A 80 -17.66 3.93 58.74
CA ASP A 80 -18.13 2.81 57.94
C ASP A 80 -19.67 2.70 58.01
N PRO A 81 -20.37 3.27 56.99
CA PRO A 81 -21.85 3.25 56.98
C PRO A 81 -22.48 1.86 56.96
N LEU A 82 -21.70 0.83 56.67
CA LEU A 82 -22.18 -0.57 56.65
C LEU A 82 -21.86 -1.31 57.94
N LEU A 83 -21.16 -0.69 58.91
CA LEU A 83 -20.80 -1.31 60.19
C LEU A 83 -22.00 -1.37 61.12
N PRO A 84 -22.56 -2.55 61.42
CA PRO A 84 -23.70 -2.65 62.31
C PRO A 84 -23.26 -2.40 63.76
N VAL A 85 -23.94 -1.49 64.42
CA VAL A 85 -23.75 -1.21 65.85
C VAL A 85 -24.98 -1.72 66.61
N ILE A 86 -24.72 -2.60 67.59
CA ILE A 86 -25.73 -3.12 68.53
C ILE A 86 -25.57 -2.34 69.79
N VAL A 87 -26.61 -1.61 70.16
CA VAL A 87 -26.60 -0.77 71.38
C VAL A 87 -27.06 -1.56 72.65
N LEU A 88 -26.28 -1.51 73.68
CA LEU A 88 -26.71 -1.98 75.04
C LEU A 88 -27.34 -0.81 75.81
N THR A 89 -28.47 -1.07 76.48
CA THR A 89 -29.22 -0.03 77.18
C THR A 89 -29.79 -0.57 78.54
N ALA A 90 -29.89 0.27 79.51
CA ALA A 90 -30.44 -0.10 80.82
C ALA A 90 -31.98 -0.26 80.88
N SER A 91 -32.72 0.34 79.91
CA SER A 91 -34.17 0.33 79.85
C SER A 91 -34.71 0.29 78.44
N ALA A 92 -35.69 -0.56 78.15
CA ALA A 92 -36.38 -0.66 76.85
C ALA A 92 -37.43 0.48 76.64
N GLN A 93 -37.80 1.23 77.68
CA GLN A 93 -38.80 2.28 77.64
C GLN A 93 -38.21 3.70 77.56
N ASP A 94 -36.89 3.83 77.69
CA ASP A 94 -36.25 5.12 77.60
C ASP A 94 -36.28 5.70 76.14
N SER A 95 -36.48 7.01 76.09
CA SER A 95 -36.40 7.78 74.78
C SER A 95 -35.12 7.48 73.99
N HIS A 96 -34.07 7.06 74.72
CA HIS A 96 -32.78 6.69 74.18
C HIS A 96 -32.81 5.43 73.24
N THR A 97 -33.68 4.46 73.51
CA THR A 97 -33.82 3.22 72.76
C THR A 97 -34.39 3.51 71.38
N VAL A 98 -35.45 4.34 71.25
CA VAL A 98 -36.06 4.74 70.00
C VAL A 98 -35.12 5.70 69.23
N GLU A 99 -34.38 6.52 69.97
CA GLU A 99 -33.44 7.46 69.38
C GLU A 99 -32.20 6.77 68.81
N SER A 100 -31.68 5.70 69.44
CA SER A 100 -30.55 4.91 68.93
C SER A 100 -30.89 4.23 67.56
N LEU A 101 -32.08 3.67 67.43
CA LEU A 101 -32.55 3.11 66.09
C LEU A 101 -32.75 4.16 65.06
N ARG A 102 -33.25 5.35 65.42
CA ARG A 102 -33.39 6.50 64.51
C ARG A 102 -32.05 7.05 64.06
N ARG A 103 -31.01 6.87 64.86
CA ARG A 103 -29.63 7.36 64.59
C ARG A 103 -28.71 6.31 64.00
N GLY A 104 -29.23 5.21 63.45
CA GLY A 104 -28.45 4.25 62.63
C GLY A 104 -28.00 2.99 63.39
N ALA A 105 -28.42 2.76 64.65
CA ALA A 105 -28.14 1.49 65.29
C ALA A 105 -28.84 0.32 64.59
N ALA A 106 -28.12 -0.78 64.35
CA ALA A 106 -28.65 -1.98 63.72
C ALA A 106 -29.65 -2.71 64.62
N ALA A 107 -29.43 -2.65 65.93
CA ALA A 107 -30.28 -3.25 66.99
C ALA A 107 -29.99 -2.65 68.35
N TYR A 108 -30.86 -2.87 69.25
CA TYR A 108 -30.60 -2.61 70.71
C TYR A 108 -30.92 -3.82 71.56
N ILE A 109 -30.32 -3.93 72.70
CA ILE A 109 -30.51 -4.99 73.69
C ILE A 109 -30.53 -4.37 75.13
N THR A 110 -31.52 -4.73 75.90
CA THR A 110 -31.65 -4.23 77.27
C THR A 110 -30.81 -5.06 78.28
N LYS A 111 -30.15 -4.36 79.19
CA LYS A 111 -29.47 -4.99 80.36
C LYS A 111 -30.52 -5.27 81.46
N PRO A 112 -30.55 -6.48 82.16
CA PRO A 112 -29.71 -7.64 81.81
C PRO A 112 -30.17 -8.36 80.58
N TYR A 113 -29.20 -8.70 79.73
CA TYR A 113 -29.47 -9.31 78.36
C TYR A 113 -29.49 -10.86 78.47
N ASN A 114 -30.29 -11.45 77.58
CA ASN A 114 -30.21 -12.89 77.36
C ASN A 114 -29.08 -13.18 76.34
N ALA A 115 -28.13 -14.04 76.77
CA ALA A 115 -26.97 -14.42 75.98
C ALA A 115 -27.30 -15.00 74.62
N ASP A 116 -28.38 -15.80 74.47
CA ASP A 116 -28.76 -16.38 73.25
C ASP A 116 -29.45 -15.37 72.31
N ALA A 117 -30.22 -14.42 72.88
CA ALA A 117 -30.80 -13.32 72.14
C ALA A 117 -29.68 -12.40 71.54
N LEU A 118 -28.65 -12.08 72.33
CA LEU A 118 -27.51 -11.32 71.84
C LEU A 118 -26.80 -12.01 70.67
N LYS A 119 -26.51 -13.32 70.78
CA LYS A 119 -25.88 -14.11 69.74
C LYS A 119 -26.72 -14.10 68.45
N ILE A 120 -28.03 -14.23 68.51
CA ILE A 120 -28.94 -14.22 67.37
C ILE A 120 -28.91 -12.86 66.67
N ILE A 121 -29.04 -11.76 67.42
CA ILE A 121 -29.01 -10.40 66.92
C ILE A 121 -27.69 -10.08 66.26
N LEU A 122 -26.58 -10.43 66.92
CA LEU A 122 -25.24 -10.23 66.43
C LEU A 122 -25.01 -10.98 65.09
N ARG A 123 -25.42 -12.25 65.05
CA ARG A 123 -25.33 -13.07 63.84
C ARG A 123 -26.13 -12.45 62.71
N GLN A 124 -27.37 -12.01 62.94
CA GLN A 124 -28.19 -11.35 61.95
C GLN A 124 -27.54 -10.05 61.45
N ALA A 125 -26.98 -9.23 62.34
CA ALA A 125 -26.29 -8.01 61.98
C ALA A 125 -25.04 -8.26 61.11
N VAL A 126 -24.22 -9.24 61.51
CA VAL A 126 -23.04 -9.64 60.75
C VAL A 126 -23.41 -10.23 59.36
N ASP A 127 -24.45 -11.08 59.30
CA ASP A 127 -24.93 -11.66 58.01
C ASP A 127 -25.52 -10.59 57.11
N ALA A 128 -26.27 -9.62 57.62
CA ALA A 128 -26.78 -8.47 56.87
C ALA A 128 -25.64 -7.61 56.30
N ARG A 129 -24.59 -7.31 57.13
CA ARG A 129 -23.38 -6.62 56.63
C ARG A 129 -22.67 -7.37 55.54
N LYS A 130 -22.50 -8.69 55.69
CA LYS A 130 -21.91 -9.57 54.67
C LYS A 130 -22.63 -9.47 53.33
N LEU A 131 -23.97 -9.49 53.36
CA LEU A 131 -24.78 -9.35 52.16
C LEU A 131 -24.65 -7.97 51.53
N ALA A 132 -24.71 -6.90 52.33
CA ALA A 132 -24.54 -5.51 51.86
C ALA A 132 -23.19 -5.30 51.18
N LEU A 133 -22.10 -5.81 51.77
CA LEU A 133 -20.76 -5.73 51.18
C LEU A 133 -20.63 -6.52 49.87
N LYS A 134 -21.28 -7.69 49.79
CA LYS A 134 -21.32 -8.46 48.52
C LYS A 134 -22.05 -7.70 47.43
N MET A 135 -23.21 -7.11 47.74
CA MET A 135 -23.98 -6.31 46.76
C MET A 135 -23.19 -5.10 46.26
N HIS A 136 -22.59 -4.34 47.19
CA HIS A 136 -21.78 -3.17 46.85
C HIS A 136 -20.60 -3.50 45.95
N ARG A 137 -19.88 -4.60 46.24
CA ARG A 137 -18.78 -5.09 45.39
C ARG A 137 -19.26 -5.51 44.01
N ALA A 138 -20.42 -6.19 43.91
CA ALA A 138 -20.99 -6.61 42.64
C ALA A 138 -21.39 -5.42 41.77
N GLU A 139 -22.03 -4.40 42.38
CA GLU A 139 -22.39 -3.14 41.66
C GLU A 139 -21.17 -2.40 41.14
N HIS A 140 -20.13 -2.25 41.99
CA HIS A 140 -18.88 -1.63 41.57
C HIS A 140 -18.17 -2.41 40.45
N ALA A 141 -18.12 -3.74 40.54
CA ALA A 141 -17.53 -4.58 39.52
C ALA A 141 -18.30 -4.50 38.19
N LEU A 142 -19.63 -4.45 38.26
CA LEU A 142 -20.47 -4.29 37.06
C LEU A 142 -20.22 -2.93 36.39
N SER A 143 -20.27 -1.83 37.19
CA SER A 143 -20.04 -0.47 36.71
C SER A 143 -18.64 -0.32 36.09
N ALA A 144 -17.61 -0.87 36.74
CA ALA A 144 -16.25 -0.86 36.20
C ALA A 144 -16.13 -1.65 34.89
N SER A 145 -16.81 -2.81 34.81
CA SER A 145 -16.82 -3.62 33.58
C SER A 145 -17.55 -2.93 32.42
N GLU A 146 -18.68 -2.28 32.70
CA GLU A 146 -19.42 -1.51 31.69
C GLU A 146 -18.61 -0.33 31.15
N GLU A 147 -17.95 0.41 32.05
CA GLU A 147 -17.10 1.53 31.65
C GLU A 147 -15.88 1.07 30.82
N GLN A 148 -15.22 -0.01 31.25
CA GLN A 148 -14.12 -0.59 30.51
C GLN A 148 -14.56 -1.04 29.11
N PHE A 149 -15.71 -1.71 29.00
CA PHE A 149 -16.27 -2.12 27.70
C PHE A 149 -16.57 -0.90 26.83
N ARG A 150 -17.18 0.14 27.38
CA ARG A 150 -17.47 1.40 26.67
C ARG A 150 -16.20 2.03 26.12
N GLN A 151 -15.15 2.12 26.94
CA GLN A 151 -13.86 2.69 26.51
C GLN A 151 -13.22 1.89 25.36
N VAL A 152 -13.24 0.56 25.42
CA VAL A 152 -12.72 -0.30 24.34
C VAL A 152 -13.47 -0.06 23.03
N VAL A 153 -14.80 0.01 23.07
CA VAL A 153 -15.63 0.26 21.88
C VAL A 153 -15.38 1.66 21.31
N HIS A 154 -15.26 2.68 22.16
CA HIS A 154 -15.01 4.05 21.72
C HIS A 154 -13.59 4.28 21.19
N ALA A 155 -12.59 3.57 21.73
CA ALA A 155 -11.19 3.65 21.29
C ALA A 155 -10.92 2.84 20.00
N ALA A 156 -11.84 2.00 19.57
CA ALA A 156 -11.68 1.19 18.36
C ALA A 156 -11.47 2.08 17.11
N PRO A 157 -10.49 1.76 16.25
CA PRO A 157 -10.22 2.52 15.03
C PRO A 157 -11.31 2.37 13.97
N ASP A 158 -12.00 1.23 13.96
CA ASP A 158 -13.09 0.92 13.04
C ASP A 158 -14.47 1.37 13.60
N GLY A 159 -15.39 1.69 12.75
CA GLY A 159 -16.75 2.00 13.14
C GLY A 159 -17.45 0.77 13.70
N ILE A 160 -17.95 0.85 14.92
CA ILE A 160 -18.76 -0.21 15.54
C ILE A 160 -20.19 0.28 15.62
N VAL A 161 -21.07 -0.42 14.91
CA VAL A 161 -22.49 -0.11 14.80
C VAL A 161 -23.30 -1.29 15.29
N LEU A 162 -24.12 -1.07 16.31
CA LEU A 162 -25.03 -2.08 16.82
C LEU A 162 -26.47 -1.70 16.47
N ALA A 163 -27.24 -2.66 15.98
CA ALA A 163 -28.66 -2.51 15.69
C ALA A 163 -29.48 -3.58 16.39
N ASP A 164 -30.72 -3.22 16.75
CA ASP A 164 -31.72 -4.14 17.27
C ASP A 164 -32.38 -5.01 16.16
N GLY A 165 -33.30 -5.85 16.55
CA GLY A 165 -34.03 -6.75 15.65
C GLY A 165 -34.92 -6.03 14.63
N ASP A 166 -35.25 -4.78 14.85
CA ASP A 166 -35.96 -3.92 13.89
C ASP A 166 -35.06 -3.12 12.98
N GLY A 167 -33.74 -3.30 13.12
CA GLY A 167 -32.72 -2.60 12.32
C GLY A 167 -32.51 -1.17 12.77
N LYS A 168 -32.92 -0.80 13.99
CA LYS A 168 -32.63 0.51 14.58
C LYS A 168 -31.27 0.50 15.24
N ILE A 169 -30.51 1.56 15.05
CA ILE A 169 -29.18 1.74 15.62
C ILE A 169 -29.29 1.96 17.14
N VAL A 170 -28.68 1.09 17.93
CA VAL A 170 -28.68 1.15 19.39
C VAL A 170 -27.31 1.45 20.00
N SER A 171 -26.23 1.32 19.23
CA SER A 171 -24.89 1.74 19.63
C SER A 171 -24.09 2.27 18.43
N TRP A 172 -23.28 3.29 18.71
CA TRP A 172 -22.54 4.06 17.72
C TRP A 172 -21.25 4.59 18.34
N ASN A 173 -20.10 4.09 17.94
CA ASN A 173 -18.84 4.53 18.52
C ASN A 173 -18.27 5.78 17.84
N THR A 174 -17.24 6.37 18.42
CA THR A 174 -16.57 7.57 17.89
C THR A 174 -15.99 7.39 16.48
N ALA A 175 -15.55 6.18 16.14
CA ALA A 175 -15.06 5.91 14.77
C ALA A 175 -16.20 5.94 13.75
N ALA A 176 -17.37 5.39 14.09
CA ALA A 176 -18.56 5.46 13.24
C ALA A 176 -19.03 6.90 13.04
N GLU A 177 -18.96 7.76 14.09
CA GLU A 177 -19.25 9.20 13.95
C GLU A 177 -18.34 9.85 12.90
N ARG A 178 -17.05 9.60 12.98
CA ARG A 178 -16.08 10.15 12.01
C ARG A 178 -16.28 9.61 10.60
N LEU A 179 -16.60 8.33 10.46
CA LEU A 179 -16.77 7.67 9.16
C LEU A 179 -18.02 8.17 8.44
N PHE A 180 -19.15 8.23 9.14
CA PHE A 180 -20.44 8.55 8.52
C PHE A 180 -20.86 10.02 8.67
N GLY A 181 -20.23 10.78 9.59
CA GLY A 181 -20.55 12.18 9.83
C GLY A 181 -21.82 12.44 10.65
N HIS A 182 -22.43 11.39 11.22
CA HIS A 182 -23.56 11.50 12.16
C HIS A 182 -23.04 11.37 13.59
N THR A 183 -23.48 12.27 14.48
CA THR A 183 -23.24 12.11 15.92
C THR A 183 -24.13 11.00 16.50
N ALA A 184 -23.71 10.41 17.64
CA ALA A 184 -24.52 9.40 18.33
C ALA A 184 -25.92 9.92 18.66
N GLY A 185 -26.05 11.18 19.10
CA GLY A 185 -27.34 11.81 19.41
C GLY A 185 -28.29 11.93 18.22
N GLU A 186 -27.78 12.02 17.00
CA GLU A 186 -28.58 12.12 15.78
C GLU A 186 -28.98 10.76 15.21
N ILE A 187 -28.12 9.75 15.38
CA ILE A 187 -28.26 8.48 14.67
C ILE A 187 -28.87 7.36 15.53
N LEU A 188 -28.75 7.44 16.85
CA LEU A 188 -29.37 6.44 17.74
C LEU A 188 -30.89 6.42 17.55
N GLY A 189 -31.45 5.21 17.45
CA GLY A 189 -32.86 4.98 17.15
C GLY A 189 -33.25 5.13 15.68
N GLN A 190 -32.36 5.65 14.82
CA GLN A 190 -32.60 5.71 13.38
C GLN A 190 -32.38 4.34 12.73
N PRO A 191 -33.05 4.04 11.61
CA PRO A 191 -32.84 2.79 10.90
C PRO A 191 -31.46 2.73 10.25
N LEU A 192 -30.84 1.55 10.20
CA LEU A 192 -29.55 1.31 9.51
C LEU A 192 -29.54 1.75 8.06
N THR A 193 -30.70 1.80 7.41
CA THR A 193 -30.85 2.30 6.04
C THR A 193 -30.47 3.76 5.87
N THR A 194 -30.35 4.55 6.96
CA THR A 194 -29.87 5.92 6.97
C THR A 194 -28.43 6.04 6.48
N ILE A 195 -27.58 5.04 6.80
CA ILE A 195 -26.17 4.98 6.42
C ILE A 195 -25.91 4.10 5.19
N MET A 196 -26.97 3.69 4.49
CA MET A 196 -26.90 2.81 3.32
C MET A 196 -27.35 3.53 2.05
N PRO A 197 -26.60 3.42 0.95
CA PRO A 197 -27.10 3.78 -0.38
C PRO A 197 -28.42 3.06 -0.72
N THR A 198 -29.27 3.72 -1.48
CA THR A 198 -30.62 3.23 -1.79
C THR A 198 -30.64 1.82 -2.40
N ARG A 199 -29.63 1.48 -3.22
CA ARG A 199 -29.50 0.18 -3.90
C ARG A 199 -29.32 -1.02 -2.96
N TYR A 200 -28.94 -0.81 -1.69
CA TYR A 200 -28.77 -1.90 -0.71
C TYR A 200 -29.94 -2.05 0.26
N ARG A 201 -30.87 -1.08 0.30
CA ARG A 201 -31.93 -1.01 1.32
C ARG A 201 -32.92 -2.17 1.23
N GLU A 202 -33.29 -2.58 0.03
CA GLU A 202 -34.24 -3.67 -0.20
C GLU A 202 -33.65 -5.02 0.22
N ASP A 203 -32.40 -5.29 -0.20
CA ASP A 203 -31.69 -6.51 0.20
C ASP A 203 -31.45 -6.57 1.71
N HIS A 204 -31.11 -5.43 2.33
CA HIS A 204 -30.98 -5.32 3.78
C HIS A 204 -32.29 -5.62 4.49
N GLN A 205 -33.44 -5.06 4.06
CA GLN A 205 -34.73 -5.31 4.64
C GLN A 205 -35.11 -6.80 4.55
N SER A 206 -34.91 -7.41 3.40
CA SER A 206 -35.15 -8.83 3.17
C SER A 206 -34.23 -9.72 4.03
N GLY A 207 -32.98 -9.27 4.26
CA GLY A 207 -32.02 -9.93 5.14
C GLY A 207 -32.46 -9.87 6.61
N LEU A 208 -32.94 -8.71 7.04
CA LEU A 208 -33.46 -8.48 8.40
C LEU A 208 -34.67 -9.36 8.71
N GLU A 209 -35.64 -9.42 7.80
CA GLU A 209 -36.82 -10.29 7.95
C GLU A 209 -36.44 -11.78 8.05
N ARG A 210 -35.48 -12.23 7.24
CA ARG A 210 -34.96 -13.61 7.35
C ARG A 210 -34.29 -13.86 8.68
N ALA A 211 -33.48 -12.89 9.17
CA ALA A 211 -32.81 -13.01 10.47
C ALA A 211 -33.82 -13.10 11.63
N LYS A 212 -34.95 -12.38 11.57
CA LYS A 212 -36.03 -12.49 12.56
C LYS A 212 -36.61 -13.93 12.66
N VAL A 213 -36.75 -14.60 11.52
CA VAL A 213 -37.26 -15.96 11.48
C VAL A 213 -36.22 -17.00 11.88
N THR A 214 -35.03 -16.93 11.29
CA THR A 214 -33.98 -17.95 11.46
C THR A 214 -33.10 -17.73 12.70
N GLY A 215 -33.07 -16.52 13.24
CA GLY A 215 -32.19 -16.10 14.36
C GLY A 215 -30.77 -15.74 13.94
N VAL A 216 -30.40 -15.89 12.67
CA VAL A 216 -29.07 -15.66 12.15
C VAL A 216 -29.15 -14.91 10.81
N SER A 217 -28.38 -13.89 10.64
CA SER A 217 -28.21 -13.24 9.32
C SER A 217 -27.36 -14.12 8.39
N PRO A 218 -27.73 -14.24 7.10
CA PRO A 218 -26.94 -14.99 6.11
C PRO A 218 -25.50 -14.42 5.92
N LEU A 219 -25.26 -13.19 6.36
CA LEU A 219 -23.97 -12.50 6.29
C LEU A 219 -23.16 -12.64 7.58
N THR A 220 -23.68 -13.27 8.63
CA THR A 220 -22.98 -13.49 9.90
C THR A 220 -21.68 -14.26 9.68
N GLY A 221 -20.58 -13.73 10.22
CA GLY A 221 -19.24 -14.32 10.10
C GLY A 221 -18.57 -14.08 8.73
N ARG A 222 -19.16 -13.26 7.86
CA ARG A 222 -18.57 -12.87 6.58
C ARG A 222 -18.16 -11.40 6.60
N THR A 223 -17.07 -11.13 5.91
CA THR A 223 -16.65 -9.78 5.59
C THR A 223 -17.02 -9.47 4.14
N ILE A 224 -17.71 -8.37 3.92
CA ILE A 224 -18.19 -7.94 2.60
C ILE A 224 -17.74 -6.52 2.31
N GLU A 225 -17.44 -6.25 1.05
CA GLU A 225 -17.15 -4.89 0.58
C GLU A 225 -18.43 -4.30 -0.06
N LEU A 226 -18.78 -3.10 0.37
CA LEU A 226 -19.91 -2.34 -0.15
C LEU A 226 -19.66 -0.84 0.01
N TYR A 227 -20.67 -0.01 -0.21
CA TYR A 227 -20.59 1.43 -0.01
C TYR A 227 -21.42 1.88 1.16
N GLY A 228 -20.86 2.73 2.02
CA GLY A 228 -21.56 3.47 3.05
C GLY A 228 -22.03 4.82 2.52
N LEU A 229 -23.08 5.37 3.13
CA LEU A 229 -23.63 6.70 2.84
C LEU A 229 -23.34 7.63 4.01
N ARG A 230 -22.63 8.73 3.77
CA ARG A 230 -22.35 9.75 4.77
C ARG A 230 -23.55 10.71 4.91
N LYS A 231 -23.55 11.50 5.97
CA LYS A 231 -24.54 12.55 6.26
C LYS A 231 -24.65 13.60 5.15
N ASP A 232 -23.54 13.91 4.49
CA ASP A 232 -23.51 14.86 3.37
C ASP A 232 -24.00 14.27 2.03
N GLY A 233 -24.43 13.02 2.03
CA GLY A 233 -24.88 12.32 0.84
C GLY A 233 -23.75 11.67 0.01
N SER A 234 -22.48 11.82 0.39
CA SER A 234 -21.37 11.18 -0.31
C SER A 234 -21.32 9.69 0.02
N GLU A 235 -20.98 8.88 -0.98
CA GLU A 235 -20.73 7.46 -0.83
C GLU A 235 -19.24 7.17 -0.72
N PHE A 236 -18.88 6.20 0.12
CA PHE A 236 -17.49 5.77 0.29
C PHE A 236 -17.40 4.25 0.43
N PRO A 237 -16.35 3.62 -0.07
CA PRO A 237 -16.19 2.18 0.00
C PRO A 237 -15.86 1.75 1.42
N ILE A 238 -16.59 0.75 1.90
CA ILE A 238 -16.44 0.18 3.24
C ILE A 238 -16.29 -1.33 3.15
N GLU A 239 -15.58 -1.87 4.11
CA GLU A 239 -15.54 -3.29 4.43
C GLU A 239 -16.33 -3.50 5.72
N VAL A 240 -17.31 -4.41 5.71
CA VAL A 240 -18.20 -4.66 6.85
C VAL A 240 -18.11 -6.11 7.27
N SER A 241 -17.78 -6.35 8.55
CA SER A 241 -17.88 -7.66 9.20
C SER A 241 -19.13 -7.68 10.08
N LEU A 242 -20.01 -8.66 9.88
CA LEU A 242 -21.28 -8.76 10.57
C LEU A 242 -21.31 -9.91 11.57
N SER A 243 -21.84 -9.63 12.77
CA SER A 243 -22.17 -10.60 13.81
C SER A 243 -23.60 -10.42 14.24
N THR A 244 -24.29 -11.54 14.54
CA THR A 244 -25.69 -11.53 14.99
C THR A 244 -25.83 -12.47 16.17
N TRP A 245 -26.54 -12.06 17.22
CA TRP A 245 -26.82 -12.90 18.38
C TRP A 245 -28.22 -12.61 18.96
N ARG A 246 -28.68 -13.48 19.85
CA ARG A 246 -29.90 -13.28 20.63
C ARG A 246 -29.55 -12.96 22.09
N PHE A 247 -30.25 -11.97 22.63
CA PHE A 247 -30.20 -11.63 24.04
C PHE A 247 -31.61 -11.31 24.53
N ASN A 248 -32.04 -11.93 25.60
CA ASN A 248 -33.41 -11.80 26.17
C ASN A 248 -34.54 -11.96 25.13
N GLY A 249 -34.39 -12.90 24.19
CA GLY A 249 -35.35 -13.14 23.13
C GLY A 249 -35.31 -12.19 21.96
N GLN A 250 -34.55 -11.08 22.04
CA GLN A 250 -34.35 -10.10 20.97
C GLN A 250 -33.09 -10.40 20.18
N ILE A 251 -33.11 -10.06 18.89
CA ILE A 251 -31.99 -10.21 18.01
C ILE A 251 -31.22 -8.88 17.97
N TYR A 252 -29.90 -8.98 17.98
CA TYR A 252 -28.99 -7.86 17.81
C TYR A 252 -27.99 -8.17 16.69
N SER A 253 -27.60 -7.15 15.96
CA SER A 253 -26.59 -7.24 14.91
C SER A 253 -25.50 -6.20 15.16
N CYS A 254 -24.25 -6.63 15.10
CA CYS A 254 -23.09 -5.75 15.17
C CYS A 254 -22.37 -5.74 13.83
N GLY A 255 -22.17 -4.57 13.27
CA GLY A 255 -21.34 -4.33 12.11
C GLY A 255 -20.04 -3.64 12.53
N ILE A 256 -18.88 -4.25 12.23
CA ILE A 256 -17.60 -3.57 12.28
C ILE A 256 -17.33 -3.04 10.88
N VAL A 257 -17.19 -1.71 10.76
CA VAL A 257 -17.12 -0.98 9.50
C VAL A 257 -15.75 -0.33 9.37
N ARG A 258 -15.05 -0.67 8.30
CA ARG A 258 -13.73 -0.11 7.96
C ARG A 258 -13.83 0.67 6.65
N ASP A 259 -13.32 1.92 6.64
CA ASP A 259 -13.14 2.68 5.39
C ASP A 259 -11.95 2.12 4.60
N ILE A 260 -12.20 1.66 3.40
CA ILE A 260 -11.18 1.11 2.49
C ILE A 260 -10.82 2.08 1.34
N THR A 261 -11.19 3.35 1.46
CA THR A 261 -10.92 4.36 0.41
C THR A 261 -9.44 4.48 0.10
N LEU A 262 -8.58 4.54 1.13
CA LEU A 262 -7.14 4.65 0.94
C LEU A 262 -6.56 3.38 0.32
N ARG A 263 -7.02 2.19 0.75
CA ARG A 263 -6.61 0.90 0.18
C ARG A 263 -6.94 0.84 -1.31
N ARG A 264 -8.19 1.12 -1.68
CA ARG A 264 -8.64 1.11 -3.09
C ARG A 264 -7.93 2.14 -3.96
N LYS A 265 -7.66 3.34 -3.43
CA LYS A 265 -6.88 4.35 -4.15
C LYS A 265 -5.43 3.90 -4.39
N ALA A 266 -4.80 3.28 -3.40
CA ALA A 266 -3.44 2.75 -3.54
C ALA A 266 -3.38 1.59 -4.56
N GLU A 267 -4.32 0.65 -4.51
CA GLU A 267 -4.45 -0.45 -5.46
C GLU A 267 -4.69 0.06 -6.89
N ALA A 268 -5.61 1.01 -7.07
CA ALA A 268 -5.88 1.62 -8.37
C ALA A 268 -4.66 2.37 -8.93
N LYS A 269 -3.93 3.11 -8.07
CA LYS A 269 -2.70 3.80 -8.46
C LYS A 269 -1.61 2.81 -8.89
N LEU A 270 -1.44 1.71 -8.14
CA LEU A 270 -0.48 0.67 -8.48
C LEU A 270 -0.82 0.02 -9.83
N LEU A 271 -2.09 -0.32 -10.04
CA LEU A 271 -2.57 -0.88 -11.29
C LEU A 271 -2.34 0.10 -12.47
N GLN A 272 -2.65 1.37 -12.26
CA GLN A 272 -2.41 2.41 -13.27
C GLN A 272 -0.92 2.52 -13.59
N GLN A 273 -0.04 2.53 -12.60
CA GLN A 273 1.41 2.54 -12.81
C GLN A 273 1.89 1.32 -13.60
N GLN A 274 1.35 0.13 -13.33
CA GLN A 274 1.68 -1.07 -14.07
C GLN A 274 1.26 -0.98 -15.54
N ILE A 275 0.05 -0.45 -15.80
CA ILE A 275 -0.44 -0.23 -17.16
C ILE A 275 0.44 0.80 -17.89
N GLU A 276 0.76 1.92 -17.26
CA GLU A 276 1.63 2.95 -17.84
C GLU A 276 3.02 2.39 -18.19
N GLN A 277 3.61 1.60 -17.29
CA GLN A 277 4.90 0.94 -17.56
C GLN A 277 4.81 -0.02 -18.75
N GLN A 278 3.73 -0.78 -18.86
CA GLN A 278 3.54 -1.69 -19.99
C GLN A 278 3.37 -0.91 -21.31
N VAL A 279 2.57 0.15 -21.30
CA VAL A 279 2.41 1.01 -22.49
C VAL A 279 3.74 1.61 -22.94
N LEU A 280 4.55 2.10 -21.99
CA LEU A 280 5.88 2.64 -22.32
C LEU A 280 6.79 1.57 -22.94
N LEU A 281 6.79 0.35 -22.42
CA LEU A 281 7.54 -0.77 -23.01
C LEU A 281 7.05 -1.12 -24.42
N ASP A 282 5.73 -1.07 -24.65
CA ASP A 282 5.12 -1.41 -25.94
C ASP A 282 5.33 -0.32 -27.01
N LEU A 283 5.61 0.93 -26.60
CA LEU A 283 5.95 2.02 -27.50
C LEU A 283 7.40 1.98 -28.01
N ILE A 284 8.26 1.19 -27.38
CA ILE A 284 9.66 1.01 -27.83
C ILE A 284 9.63 0.22 -29.14
N PRO A 285 10.16 0.79 -30.26
CA PRO A 285 10.17 0.11 -31.57
C PRO A 285 11.28 -0.94 -31.65
N ALA A 286 11.31 -1.83 -30.68
CA ALA A 286 12.25 -2.94 -30.56
C ALA A 286 11.65 -4.04 -29.71
N MET A 287 12.14 -5.24 -29.85
CA MET A 287 11.80 -6.38 -29.00
C MET A 287 12.52 -6.24 -27.67
N VAL A 288 11.78 -6.29 -26.56
CA VAL A 288 12.33 -6.16 -25.20
C VAL A 288 11.90 -7.37 -24.37
N TRP A 289 12.88 -8.05 -23.77
CA TRP A 289 12.66 -9.14 -22.82
C TRP A 289 13.42 -8.87 -21.52
N TYR A 290 12.76 -9.07 -20.41
CA TYR A 290 13.37 -9.24 -19.10
C TYR A 290 13.42 -10.73 -18.81
N LYS A 291 14.60 -11.28 -18.60
CA LYS A 291 14.80 -12.70 -18.27
C LYS A 291 15.42 -12.82 -16.90
N ASP A 292 15.02 -13.85 -16.15
CA ASP A 292 15.69 -14.21 -14.90
C ASP A 292 17.03 -14.94 -15.14
N THR A 293 17.71 -15.29 -14.06
CA THR A 293 18.98 -16.04 -14.11
C THR A 293 18.82 -17.48 -14.63
N HIS A 294 17.60 -17.97 -14.78
CA HIS A 294 17.26 -19.31 -15.31
C HIS A 294 16.70 -19.25 -16.74
N ASN A 295 16.90 -18.15 -17.44
CA ASN A 295 16.43 -17.93 -18.80
C ASN A 295 14.90 -17.96 -18.98
N ARG A 296 14.14 -17.68 -17.91
CA ARG A 296 12.69 -17.49 -18.00
C ARG A 296 12.38 -16.03 -18.29
N ILE A 297 11.47 -15.81 -19.20
CA ILE A 297 11.00 -14.46 -19.55
C ILE A 297 10.06 -13.97 -18.45
N VAL A 298 10.53 -13.00 -17.67
CA VAL A 298 9.76 -12.36 -16.59
C VAL A 298 8.79 -11.32 -17.16
N ARG A 299 9.24 -10.57 -18.19
CA ARG A 299 8.42 -9.59 -18.90
C ARG A 299 8.84 -9.52 -20.37
N ALA A 300 7.87 -9.22 -21.22
CA ALA A 300 8.08 -8.95 -22.63
C ALA A 300 7.20 -7.79 -23.09
N ASN A 301 7.68 -7.00 -24.07
CA ASN A 301 6.83 -6.02 -24.73
C ASN A 301 6.07 -6.66 -25.90
N ARG A 302 5.13 -5.89 -26.47
CA ARG A 302 4.31 -6.32 -27.61
C ARG A 302 5.17 -6.78 -28.79
N HIS A 303 6.20 -6.01 -29.18
CA HIS A 303 7.07 -6.34 -30.31
C HIS A 303 7.81 -7.69 -30.12
N ALA A 304 8.23 -7.98 -28.88
CA ALA A 304 8.83 -9.26 -28.53
C ALA A 304 7.83 -10.42 -28.68
N ALA A 305 6.59 -10.23 -28.27
CA ALA A 305 5.54 -11.23 -28.39
C ALA A 305 5.09 -11.44 -29.85
N GLU A 306 4.94 -10.36 -30.62
CA GLU A 306 4.62 -10.39 -32.05
C GLU A 306 5.70 -11.10 -32.87
N SER A 307 6.99 -10.98 -32.50
CA SER A 307 8.09 -11.62 -33.21
C SER A 307 7.99 -13.15 -33.23
N ILE A 308 7.31 -13.73 -32.27
CA ILE A 308 7.05 -15.17 -32.15
C ILE A 308 5.58 -15.54 -32.39
N ASN A 309 4.78 -14.57 -32.84
CA ASN A 309 3.35 -14.71 -33.13
C ASN A 309 2.56 -15.29 -31.94
N LYS A 310 2.81 -14.78 -30.72
CA LYS A 310 2.12 -15.15 -29.48
C LYS A 310 1.69 -13.91 -28.71
N PRO A 311 0.59 -13.98 -27.93
CA PRO A 311 0.26 -12.91 -27.00
C PRO A 311 1.29 -12.85 -25.85
N VAL A 312 1.50 -11.66 -25.26
CA VAL A 312 2.44 -11.45 -24.15
C VAL A 312 2.19 -12.43 -23.00
N SER A 313 0.92 -12.71 -22.68
CA SER A 313 0.52 -13.64 -21.61
C SER A 313 0.98 -15.09 -21.83
N GLU A 314 1.28 -15.51 -23.06
CA GLU A 314 1.83 -16.82 -23.38
C GLU A 314 3.36 -16.84 -23.45
N VAL A 315 3.98 -15.66 -23.49
CA VAL A 315 5.44 -15.48 -23.53
C VAL A 315 6.01 -15.39 -22.14
N GLU A 316 5.37 -14.59 -21.28
CA GLU A 316 5.80 -14.40 -19.89
C GLU A 316 5.68 -15.71 -19.09
N GLY A 317 6.68 -15.98 -18.27
CA GLY A 317 6.80 -17.22 -17.50
C GLY A 317 7.39 -18.41 -18.28
N ARG A 318 7.56 -18.31 -19.61
CA ARG A 318 8.17 -19.36 -20.43
C ARG A 318 9.69 -19.24 -20.45
N SER A 319 10.34 -20.37 -20.67
CA SER A 319 11.78 -20.40 -20.97
C SER A 319 12.06 -19.95 -22.40
N THR A 320 13.22 -19.35 -22.64
CA THR A 320 13.67 -19.05 -24.01
C THR A 320 13.74 -20.33 -24.86
N SER A 321 14.08 -21.47 -24.29
CA SER A 321 14.12 -22.75 -25.00
C SER A 321 12.74 -23.24 -25.46
N ASP A 322 11.67 -22.86 -24.77
CA ASP A 322 10.31 -23.23 -25.19
C ASP A 322 9.84 -22.40 -26.40
N LEU A 323 10.41 -21.20 -26.56
CA LEU A 323 10.01 -20.21 -27.56
C LEU A 323 10.94 -20.19 -28.78
N TYR A 324 12.22 -20.47 -28.57
CA TYR A 324 13.29 -20.47 -29.59
C TYR A 324 14.15 -21.72 -29.47
N PRO A 325 13.63 -22.92 -29.80
CA PRO A 325 14.31 -24.18 -29.51
C PRO A 325 15.63 -24.38 -30.29
N GLU A 326 15.79 -23.75 -31.45
CA GLU A 326 17.00 -23.89 -32.28
C GLU A 326 18.11 -22.91 -31.84
N GLU A 327 17.77 -21.69 -31.41
CA GLU A 327 18.73 -20.63 -31.06
C GLU A 327 18.91 -20.44 -29.55
N ALA A 328 18.11 -21.10 -28.74
CA ALA A 328 18.07 -20.89 -27.29
C ALA A 328 19.41 -21.08 -26.61
N GLU A 329 20.22 -22.04 -27.06
CA GLU A 329 21.52 -22.35 -26.45
C GLU A 329 22.51 -21.18 -26.65
N GLN A 330 22.55 -20.60 -27.85
CA GLN A 330 23.40 -19.45 -28.15
C GLN A 330 22.95 -18.20 -27.39
N TYR A 331 21.64 -17.91 -27.37
CA TYR A 331 21.09 -16.76 -26.65
C TYR A 331 21.34 -16.85 -25.15
N TYR A 332 21.19 -18.06 -24.60
CA TYR A 332 21.43 -18.30 -23.18
C TYR A 332 22.91 -18.22 -22.80
N HIS A 333 23.79 -18.67 -23.67
CA HIS A 333 25.25 -18.55 -23.43
C HIS A 333 25.65 -17.06 -23.27
N ASP A 334 25.16 -16.20 -24.14
CA ASP A 334 25.39 -14.75 -24.04
C ASP A 334 24.77 -14.14 -22.78
N ASP A 335 23.54 -14.57 -22.43
CA ASP A 335 22.86 -14.13 -21.22
C ASP A 335 23.65 -14.53 -19.97
N LEU A 336 24.17 -15.76 -19.91
CA LEU A 336 25.02 -16.23 -18.80
C LEU A 336 26.32 -15.43 -18.67
N GLN A 337 26.94 -15.02 -19.77
CA GLN A 337 28.13 -14.16 -19.73
C GLN A 337 27.82 -12.80 -19.09
N VAL A 338 26.68 -12.19 -19.45
CA VAL A 338 26.23 -10.91 -18.87
C VAL A 338 25.90 -11.07 -17.39
N ILE A 339 25.21 -12.15 -17.00
CA ILE A 339 24.88 -12.44 -15.62
C ILE A 339 26.12 -12.65 -14.76
N ALA A 340 27.07 -13.47 -15.24
CA ALA A 340 28.28 -13.82 -14.50
C ALA A 340 29.27 -12.65 -14.38
N SER A 341 29.45 -11.87 -15.45
CA SER A 341 30.37 -10.74 -15.46
C SER A 341 29.79 -9.47 -14.84
N GLY A 342 28.46 -9.35 -14.82
CA GLY A 342 27.76 -8.11 -14.47
C GLY A 342 28.03 -6.97 -15.45
N MET A 343 28.59 -7.26 -16.64
CA MET A 343 28.92 -6.31 -17.69
C MET A 343 27.95 -6.42 -18.86
N PRO A 344 27.54 -5.31 -19.49
CA PRO A 344 26.67 -5.36 -20.65
C PRO A 344 27.40 -5.89 -21.88
N LYS A 345 26.68 -6.61 -22.74
CA LYS A 345 27.12 -7.02 -24.08
C LYS A 345 26.28 -6.28 -25.11
N LEU A 346 26.91 -5.33 -25.84
CA LEU A 346 26.22 -4.39 -26.69
C LEU A 346 26.58 -4.60 -28.17
N GLY A 347 25.63 -4.25 -29.07
CA GLY A 347 25.89 -4.19 -30.50
C GLY A 347 26.04 -5.52 -31.19
N ILE A 348 25.48 -6.59 -30.67
CA ILE A 348 25.46 -7.91 -31.32
C ILE A 348 24.58 -7.80 -32.57
N VAL A 349 25.18 -8.00 -33.74
CA VAL A 349 24.44 -8.01 -35.00
C VAL A 349 24.33 -9.44 -35.47
N GLU A 350 23.11 -9.93 -35.59
CA GLU A 350 22.83 -11.32 -35.93
C GLU A 350 21.59 -11.45 -36.82
N LEU A 351 21.50 -12.58 -37.52
CA LEU A 351 20.30 -12.94 -38.28
C LEU A 351 19.34 -13.62 -37.32
N TYR A 352 18.13 -13.11 -37.28
CA TYR A 352 17.03 -13.64 -36.48
C TYR A 352 15.96 -14.20 -37.46
N GLN A 353 15.45 -15.39 -37.15
CA GLN A 353 14.35 -15.99 -37.90
C GLN A 353 13.02 -15.74 -37.18
N THR A 354 12.09 -15.06 -37.85
CA THR A 354 10.74 -14.84 -37.32
C THR A 354 9.94 -16.15 -37.28
N ALA A 355 8.84 -16.16 -36.53
CA ALA A 355 7.91 -17.31 -36.51
C ALA A 355 7.36 -17.70 -37.89
N SER A 356 7.34 -16.76 -38.84
CA SER A 356 6.95 -17.01 -40.23
C SER A 356 8.06 -17.57 -41.13
N GLY A 357 9.27 -17.76 -40.58
CA GLY A 357 10.45 -18.23 -41.31
C GLY A 357 11.24 -17.14 -42.03
N GLU A 358 10.83 -15.87 -41.95
CA GLU A 358 11.53 -14.74 -42.54
C GLU A 358 12.81 -14.43 -41.76
N LYS A 359 13.91 -14.23 -42.49
CA LYS A 359 15.20 -13.84 -41.88
C LYS A 359 15.32 -12.32 -41.83
N ARG A 360 15.57 -11.79 -40.67
CA ARG A 360 15.75 -10.36 -40.38
C ARG A 360 17.06 -10.11 -39.66
N TRP A 361 17.66 -8.97 -39.94
CA TRP A 361 18.82 -8.51 -39.19
C TRP A 361 18.38 -7.81 -37.94
N VAL A 362 18.89 -8.27 -36.78
CA VAL A 362 18.67 -7.61 -35.48
C VAL A 362 19.98 -7.13 -34.91
N LYS A 363 19.90 -5.98 -34.24
CA LYS A 363 20.96 -5.50 -33.35
C LYS A 363 20.50 -5.69 -31.91
N THR A 364 21.21 -6.56 -31.20
CA THR A 364 20.86 -6.97 -29.84
C THR A 364 21.81 -6.36 -28.84
N ASP A 365 21.26 -5.75 -27.79
CA ASP A 365 21.97 -5.29 -26.59
C ASP A 365 21.47 -6.09 -25.40
N LYS A 366 22.39 -6.62 -24.59
CA LYS A 366 22.11 -7.39 -23.38
C LYS A 366 22.73 -6.70 -22.18
N VAL A 367 21.88 -6.33 -21.20
CA VAL A 367 22.29 -5.54 -20.03
C VAL A 367 21.91 -6.28 -18.76
N PRO A 368 22.78 -6.35 -17.73
CA PRO A 368 22.46 -7.02 -16.49
C PRO A 368 21.29 -6.28 -15.80
N TYR A 369 20.25 -7.05 -15.43
CA TYR A 369 19.14 -6.58 -14.64
C TYR A 369 19.44 -6.76 -13.15
N ARG A 370 19.32 -5.69 -12.36
CA ARG A 370 19.75 -5.67 -10.95
C ARG A 370 18.60 -5.36 -10.01
N ASP A 371 18.66 -5.94 -8.82
CA ASP A 371 17.80 -5.58 -7.70
C ASP A 371 18.23 -4.23 -7.07
N PRO A 372 17.43 -3.66 -6.15
CA PRO A 372 17.79 -2.42 -5.44
C PRO A 372 19.08 -2.51 -4.60
N GLN A 373 19.54 -3.73 -4.30
CA GLN A 373 20.79 -4.01 -3.58
C GLN A 373 21.99 -4.11 -4.52
N GLY A 374 21.78 -4.07 -5.85
CA GLY A 374 22.81 -4.13 -6.87
C GLY A 374 23.16 -5.52 -7.35
N ASN A 375 22.52 -6.59 -6.84
CA ASN A 375 22.75 -7.96 -7.29
C ASN A 375 22.15 -8.19 -8.67
N VAL A 376 22.84 -8.94 -9.52
CA VAL A 376 22.32 -9.32 -10.84
C VAL A 376 21.25 -10.40 -10.66
N ILE A 377 20.01 -10.06 -10.98
CA ILE A 377 18.84 -10.95 -10.87
C ILE A 377 18.35 -11.45 -12.23
N GLY A 378 19.02 -11.04 -13.32
CA GLY A 378 18.68 -11.44 -14.66
C GLY A 378 19.34 -10.60 -15.72
N VAL A 379 18.80 -10.63 -16.94
CA VAL A 379 19.26 -9.88 -18.09
C VAL A 379 18.09 -9.17 -18.79
N LEU A 380 18.31 -7.92 -19.16
CA LEU A 380 17.45 -7.19 -20.08
C LEU A 380 18.02 -7.34 -21.48
N VAL A 381 17.23 -7.85 -22.38
CA VAL A 381 17.55 -8.01 -23.80
C VAL A 381 16.72 -7.01 -24.61
N PHE A 382 17.42 -6.25 -25.43
CA PHE A 382 16.84 -5.27 -26.33
C PHE A 382 17.29 -5.60 -27.75
N ALA A 383 16.38 -5.97 -28.63
CA ALA A 383 16.71 -6.33 -30.01
C ALA A 383 15.93 -5.46 -31.00
N GLN A 384 16.66 -4.68 -31.78
CA GLN A 384 16.12 -3.79 -32.80
C GLN A 384 16.24 -4.42 -34.17
N ASP A 385 15.15 -4.45 -34.93
CA ASP A 385 15.18 -4.81 -36.36
C ASP A 385 15.91 -3.71 -37.16
N ILE A 386 17.00 -4.09 -37.82
CA ILE A 386 17.82 -3.21 -38.66
C ILE A 386 17.82 -3.66 -40.11
N THR A 387 16.84 -4.51 -40.53
CA THR A 387 16.77 -5.10 -41.87
C THR A 387 16.67 -4.03 -42.96
N GLU A 388 15.75 -3.09 -42.79
CA GLU A 388 15.60 -1.99 -43.77
C GLU A 388 16.88 -1.15 -43.89
N ARG A 389 17.53 -0.87 -42.75
CA ARG A 389 18.79 -0.13 -42.78
C ARG A 389 19.87 -0.90 -43.51
N LYS A 390 20.00 -2.21 -43.26
CA LYS A 390 20.98 -3.07 -43.93
C LYS A 390 20.72 -3.19 -45.43
N GLN A 391 19.44 -3.30 -45.82
CA GLN A 391 19.04 -3.31 -47.22
C GLN A 391 19.34 -1.98 -47.89
N ALA A 392 19.06 -0.85 -47.27
CA ALA A 392 19.37 0.47 -47.78
C ALA A 392 20.89 0.69 -47.93
N GLU A 393 21.69 0.28 -46.91
CA GLU A 393 23.15 0.31 -46.98
C GLU A 393 23.68 -0.53 -48.12
N ALA A 394 23.19 -1.76 -48.32
CA ALA A 394 23.57 -2.64 -49.40
C ALA A 394 23.14 -2.12 -50.77
N ALA A 395 21.92 -1.59 -50.87
CA ALA A 395 21.44 -0.98 -52.11
C ALA A 395 22.27 0.25 -52.53
N LEU A 396 22.65 1.07 -51.54
CA LEU A 396 23.54 2.22 -51.78
C LEU A 396 24.92 1.76 -52.28
N GLN A 397 25.53 0.80 -51.58
CA GLN A 397 26.82 0.24 -51.98
C GLN A 397 26.80 -0.36 -53.40
N GLU A 398 25.72 -1.10 -53.73
CA GLU A 398 25.57 -1.69 -55.06
C GLU A 398 25.35 -0.59 -56.11
N SER A 399 24.54 0.42 -55.81
CA SER A 399 24.37 1.58 -56.70
C SER A 399 25.67 2.34 -56.94
N GLU A 400 26.43 2.61 -55.89
CA GLU A 400 27.75 3.26 -55.98
C GLU A 400 28.72 2.43 -56.83
N ARG A 401 28.72 1.09 -56.65
CA ARG A 401 29.51 0.16 -57.44
C ARG A 401 29.14 0.19 -58.89
N GLN A 402 27.83 0.14 -59.18
CA GLN A 402 27.33 0.21 -60.56
C GLN A 402 27.68 1.54 -61.23
N TYR A 403 27.48 2.67 -60.52
CA TYR A 403 27.89 3.97 -61.05
C TYR A 403 29.38 4.04 -61.34
N ARG A 404 30.23 3.52 -60.46
CA ARG A 404 31.67 3.48 -60.65
C ARG A 404 32.04 2.66 -61.89
N LEU A 405 31.45 1.46 -62.04
CA LEU A 405 31.70 0.62 -63.23
C LEU A 405 31.27 1.30 -64.53
N LEU A 406 30.06 1.88 -64.56
CA LEU A 406 29.58 2.60 -65.75
C LEU A 406 30.47 3.78 -66.13
N MET A 407 30.95 4.50 -65.14
CA MET A 407 31.88 5.62 -65.37
C MET A 407 33.24 5.17 -65.88
N GLU A 408 33.80 4.09 -65.32
CA GLU A 408 35.10 3.58 -65.73
C GLU A 408 35.12 2.91 -67.08
N GLU A 409 34.04 2.21 -67.41
CA GLU A 409 33.90 1.48 -68.73
C GLU A 409 33.32 2.32 -69.87
N ALA A 410 33.00 3.57 -69.55
CA ALA A 410 32.49 4.47 -70.63
C ALA A 410 33.52 4.65 -71.73
N SER A 411 33.08 4.56 -72.98
CA SER A 411 33.90 4.73 -74.20
C SER A 411 34.41 6.17 -74.40
N ASP A 412 33.70 7.13 -73.76
CA ASP A 412 34.05 8.54 -73.83
C ASP A 412 34.73 8.95 -72.51
N GLY A 413 35.54 9.94 -72.52
CA GLY A 413 36.10 10.54 -71.29
C GLY A 413 35.03 11.25 -70.48
N ILE A 414 34.94 10.94 -69.18
CA ILE A 414 34.00 11.58 -68.26
C ILE A 414 34.77 12.30 -67.16
N VAL A 415 34.42 13.58 -66.95
CA VAL A 415 35.02 14.40 -65.89
C VAL A 415 33.92 15.14 -65.14
N VAL A 416 34.27 15.45 -63.87
CA VAL A 416 33.52 16.41 -63.04
C VAL A 416 34.49 17.52 -62.64
N LEU A 417 34.09 18.77 -62.88
CA LEU A 417 34.86 19.94 -62.49
C LEU A 417 34.11 20.69 -61.37
N ASP A 418 34.86 21.40 -60.53
CA ASP A 418 34.26 22.40 -59.64
C ASP A 418 33.93 23.71 -60.38
N LEU A 419 33.33 24.67 -59.69
CA LEU A 419 32.97 25.98 -60.24
C LEU A 419 34.17 26.78 -60.75
N ASP A 420 35.36 26.52 -60.21
CA ASP A 420 36.60 27.20 -60.58
C ASP A 420 37.31 26.51 -61.75
N GLY A 421 36.84 25.31 -62.17
CA GLY A 421 37.31 24.55 -63.30
C GLY A 421 38.43 23.55 -62.98
N TYR A 422 38.62 23.17 -61.70
CA TYR A 422 39.53 22.08 -61.32
C TYR A 422 38.84 20.72 -61.45
N PHE A 423 39.58 19.71 -61.91
CA PHE A 423 39.10 18.35 -61.98
C PHE A 423 38.85 17.79 -60.58
N ARG A 424 37.66 17.25 -60.32
CA ARG A 424 37.26 16.58 -59.10
C ARG A 424 37.03 15.10 -59.30
N MET A 425 36.77 14.70 -60.52
CA MET A 425 36.62 13.31 -60.93
C MET A 425 37.02 13.16 -62.38
N ALA A 426 37.63 12.03 -62.70
CA ALA A 426 38.00 11.65 -64.09
C ALA A 426 37.95 10.13 -64.20
N ASN A 427 37.32 9.60 -65.26
CA ASN A 427 37.33 8.17 -65.52
C ASN A 427 38.66 7.74 -66.16
N SER A 428 38.91 6.44 -66.30
CA SER A 428 40.12 5.89 -66.86
C SER A 428 40.29 6.33 -68.33
N LYS A 429 39.20 6.51 -69.07
CA LYS A 429 39.21 6.93 -70.48
C LYS A 429 39.79 8.34 -70.69
N VAL A 430 39.44 9.29 -69.82
CA VAL A 430 40.06 10.63 -69.85
C VAL A 430 41.56 10.57 -69.55
N CYS A 431 41.94 9.75 -68.59
CA CYS A 431 43.36 9.58 -68.29
C CYS A 431 44.16 9.04 -69.46
N GLU A 432 43.58 8.05 -70.15
CA GLU A 432 44.17 7.51 -71.37
C GLU A 432 44.22 8.58 -72.53
N THR A 433 43.10 9.29 -72.71
CA THR A 433 42.97 10.29 -73.74
C THR A 433 43.96 11.44 -73.55
N PHE A 434 44.14 11.90 -72.32
CA PHE A 434 45.02 13.05 -72.06
C PHE A 434 46.44 12.66 -71.67
N GLY A 435 46.68 11.39 -71.30
CA GLY A 435 48.01 10.89 -70.99
C GLY A 435 48.49 11.29 -69.58
N TYR A 436 47.58 11.71 -68.74
CA TYR A 436 47.82 12.02 -67.28
C TYR A 436 47.33 10.87 -66.43
N THR A 437 48.01 10.68 -65.31
CA THR A 437 47.40 9.84 -64.24
C THR A 437 46.18 10.56 -63.60
N ARG A 438 45.36 9.82 -62.94
CA ARG A 438 44.16 10.41 -62.26
C ARG A 438 44.60 11.42 -61.17
N GLU A 439 45.64 11.12 -60.43
CA GLU A 439 46.16 12.00 -59.41
C GLU A 439 46.66 13.30 -59.99
N GLU A 440 47.34 13.24 -61.14
CA GLU A 440 47.82 14.43 -61.86
C GLU A 440 46.65 15.27 -62.37
N LEU A 441 45.63 14.62 -63.02
CA LEU A 441 44.44 15.33 -63.52
C LEU A 441 43.69 16.06 -62.41
N LEU A 442 43.54 15.44 -61.23
CA LEU A 442 42.82 16.05 -60.09
C LEU A 442 43.50 17.27 -59.50
N GLN A 443 44.77 17.55 -59.89
CA GLN A 443 45.50 18.75 -59.53
C GLN A 443 45.48 19.84 -60.58
N LEU A 444 44.97 19.50 -61.79
CA LEU A 444 44.99 20.42 -62.96
C LEU A 444 43.69 21.24 -63.00
N HIS A 445 43.77 22.39 -63.59
CA HIS A 445 42.65 23.18 -64.02
C HIS A 445 42.29 22.82 -65.51
N VAL A 446 41.04 22.77 -65.83
CA VAL A 446 40.61 22.42 -67.23
C VAL A 446 41.33 23.24 -68.31
N ARG A 447 41.61 24.50 -68.08
CA ARG A 447 42.34 25.36 -69.04
C ARG A 447 43.75 24.83 -69.35
N ASP A 448 44.38 24.07 -68.45
CA ASP A 448 45.72 23.54 -68.70
C ASP A 448 45.75 22.41 -69.75
N THR A 449 44.58 21.88 -70.06
CA THR A 449 44.41 20.89 -71.15
C THR A 449 44.08 21.53 -72.52
N TYR A 450 43.89 22.83 -72.56
CA TYR A 450 43.66 23.55 -73.81
C TYR A 450 44.95 24.02 -74.45
N ILE A 451 45.03 24.06 -75.78
CA ILE A 451 46.13 24.72 -76.46
C ILE A 451 46.19 26.22 -76.14
N PRO A 452 47.34 26.89 -76.06
CA PRO A 452 47.45 28.28 -75.68
C PRO A 452 46.53 29.25 -76.42
N ALA A 453 46.30 28.99 -77.69
CA ALA A 453 45.40 29.82 -78.57
C ALA A 453 43.93 29.72 -78.13
N GLU A 454 43.50 28.65 -77.51
CA GLU A 454 42.10 28.40 -77.09
C GLU A 454 41.87 28.55 -75.56
N GLN A 455 42.87 28.84 -74.77
CA GLN A 455 42.71 28.99 -73.30
C GLN A 455 41.66 30.06 -72.89
N ALA A 456 41.55 31.14 -73.65
CA ALA A 456 40.55 32.19 -73.44
C ALA A 456 39.11 31.66 -73.67
N LEU A 457 38.94 30.68 -74.57
CA LEU A 457 37.67 30.06 -74.89
C LEU A 457 37.22 29.12 -73.76
N ALA A 458 38.15 28.52 -72.99
CA ALA A 458 37.81 27.68 -71.79
C ALA A 458 37.04 28.50 -70.79
N GLN A 459 37.43 29.73 -70.50
CA GLN A 459 36.73 30.60 -69.57
C GLN A 459 35.30 30.94 -70.02
N GLN A 460 35.17 31.29 -71.37
CA GLN A 460 33.84 31.55 -71.90
C GLN A 460 32.89 30.32 -71.85
N CYS A 461 33.44 29.12 -72.06
CA CYS A 461 32.67 27.88 -71.89
C CYS A 461 32.15 27.69 -70.49
N LEU A 462 33.00 27.87 -69.45
CA LEU A 462 32.56 27.80 -68.06
C LEU A 462 31.45 28.81 -67.71
N GLU A 463 31.52 30.05 -68.29
CA GLU A 463 30.50 31.08 -68.14
C GLU A 463 29.18 30.65 -68.81
N HIS A 464 29.20 30.00 -69.94
CA HIS A 464 28.02 29.50 -70.61
C HIS A 464 27.34 28.34 -69.81
N ILE A 465 28.15 27.42 -69.25
CA ILE A 465 27.67 26.30 -68.46
C ILE A 465 27.08 26.80 -67.12
N ARG A 466 27.66 27.87 -66.54
CA ARG A 466 27.08 28.54 -65.38
C ARG A 466 25.64 28.97 -65.51
N ALA A 467 25.22 29.34 -66.78
CA ALA A 467 23.85 29.71 -67.12
C ALA A 467 22.88 28.52 -67.18
N HIS A 468 23.25 27.31 -66.69
CA HIS A 468 22.46 26.08 -66.63
C HIS A 468 22.00 25.53 -67.99
N LYS A 469 22.63 25.88 -69.12
CA LYS A 469 22.31 25.34 -70.41
C LYS A 469 23.31 24.26 -70.76
N PRO A 470 22.88 23.07 -71.16
CA PRO A 470 23.80 22.10 -71.75
C PRO A 470 24.47 22.70 -72.98
N VAL A 471 25.74 22.54 -73.06
CA VAL A 471 26.56 23.05 -74.18
C VAL A 471 27.28 21.89 -74.83
N ARG A 472 27.45 21.97 -76.16
CA ARG A 472 28.28 21.05 -76.92
C ARG A 472 29.16 21.88 -77.82
N PHE A 473 30.41 21.56 -77.86
CA PHE A 473 31.38 22.28 -78.71
C PHE A 473 32.61 21.41 -78.99
N ASN A 474 33.22 21.64 -80.19
CA ASN A 474 34.47 21.00 -80.57
C ASN A 474 35.65 21.88 -80.17
N ARG A 475 36.70 21.25 -79.66
CA ARG A 475 37.90 21.92 -79.15
C ARG A 475 39.12 21.13 -79.53
N LEU A 476 40.28 21.86 -79.52
CA LEU A 476 41.58 21.27 -79.64
C LEU A 476 42.22 21.23 -78.24
N LEU A 477 42.36 20.02 -77.73
CA LEU A 477 42.98 19.82 -76.40
C LEU A 477 44.42 19.30 -76.53
N GLN A 478 45.27 19.64 -75.59
CA GLN A 478 46.70 19.23 -75.57
C GLN A 478 46.87 18.10 -74.56
N ARG A 479 47.45 17.00 -75.01
CA ARG A 479 47.86 15.89 -74.13
C ARG A 479 49.11 16.25 -73.35
N ARG A 480 49.44 15.47 -72.37
CA ARG A 480 50.68 15.62 -71.54
C ARG A 480 51.95 15.63 -72.36
N ASP A 481 52.00 14.81 -73.44
CA ASP A 481 53.17 14.74 -74.40
C ASP A 481 53.27 15.87 -75.42
N GLY A 482 52.34 16.82 -75.35
CA GLY A 482 52.26 17.96 -76.24
C GLY A 482 51.48 17.71 -77.47
N THR A 483 51.00 16.50 -77.76
CA THR A 483 50.16 16.22 -78.94
C THR A 483 48.78 16.89 -78.80
N VAL A 484 48.28 17.38 -79.93
CA VAL A 484 47.00 18.07 -79.99
C VAL A 484 45.94 17.13 -80.59
N ILE A 485 44.81 17.00 -79.91
CA ILE A 485 43.69 16.15 -80.32
C ILE A 485 42.41 16.96 -80.48
N PRO A 486 41.63 16.71 -81.53
CA PRO A 486 40.31 17.26 -81.67
C PRO A 486 39.34 16.46 -80.76
N VAL A 487 38.58 17.17 -79.96
CA VAL A 487 37.56 16.54 -79.08
C VAL A 487 36.20 17.25 -79.19
N GLU A 488 35.14 16.50 -79.03
CA GLU A 488 33.82 17.05 -78.78
C GLU A 488 33.54 17.00 -77.26
N ILE A 489 33.22 18.15 -76.63
CA ILE A 489 32.89 18.30 -75.22
C ILE A 489 31.40 18.56 -75.12
N SER A 490 30.72 17.73 -74.34
CA SER A 490 29.32 17.93 -73.94
C SER A 490 29.34 18.21 -72.41
N ALA A 491 28.92 19.42 -72.02
CA ALA A 491 29.03 19.87 -70.66
C ALA A 491 27.67 20.37 -70.10
N VAL A 492 27.44 20.10 -68.80
CA VAL A 492 26.25 20.55 -68.13
C VAL A 492 26.60 20.92 -66.66
N LYS A 493 25.94 21.96 -66.14
CA LYS A 493 26.03 22.29 -64.74
C LYS A 493 25.14 21.35 -63.90
N MET A 494 25.72 20.72 -62.89
CA MET A 494 24.99 19.88 -61.93
C MET A 494 24.28 20.73 -60.87
N SER A 495 23.33 20.16 -60.12
CA SER A 495 22.57 20.82 -59.04
C SER A 495 23.40 21.18 -57.82
N ASP A 496 24.56 20.57 -57.66
CA ASP A 496 25.50 20.75 -56.56
C ASP A 496 26.69 21.67 -56.91
N ASP A 497 26.46 22.58 -57.88
CA ASP A 497 27.41 23.56 -58.30
C ASP A 497 28.74 22.98 -58.86
N ARG A 498 28.68 21.82 -59.51
CA ARG A 498 29.76 21.20 -60.26
C ARG A 498 29.43 21.16 -61.75
N TYR A 499 30.41 20.96 -62.58
CA TYR A 499 30.23 20.73 -64.03
C TYR A 499 30.49 19.26 -64.34
N PHE A 500 29.59 18.65 -65.08
CA PHE A 500 29.75 17.33 -65.60
C PHE A 500 30.04 17.44 -67.11
N GLU A 501 31.16 16.84 -67.60
CA GLU A 501 31.58 16.91 -68.99
C GLU A 501 31.84 15.49 -69.53
N ILE A 502 31.35 15.27 -70.72
CA ILE A 502 31.71 14.12 -71.55
C ILE A 502 32.62 14.60 -72.67
N ILE A 503 33.77 13.96 -72.79
CA ILE A 503 34.83 14.31 -73.76
C ILE A 503 35.00 13.12 -74.70
N ARG A 504 34.65 13.34 -75.91
CA ARG A 504 34.82 12.36 -76.96
C ARG A 504 35.99 12.72 -77.86
N ASP A 505 36.96 11.79 -78.00
CA ASP A 505 38.08 11.89 -78.94
C ASP A 505 37.56 11.73 -80.36
N LEU A 506 37.92 12.66 -81.30
CA LEU A 506 37.49 12.67 -82.66
C LEU A 506 38.61 12.25 -83.65
N THR A 507 39.74 11.68 -83.12
CA THR A 507 40.83 11.22 -83.98
C THR A 507 40.53 9.92 -84.71
#